data_d37735bc5715e474d0fe5c74ec1ffabf
#
_entry.id   d37735bc5715e474d0fe5c74ec1ffabf
#
_cell.length_a   1.000
_cell.length_b   1.000
_cell.length_c   1.000
_cell.angle_alpha   90.00
_cell.angle_beta   90.00
_cell.angle_gamma   90.00
#
_symmetry.space_group_name_H-M   'P 1'
#
loop_
_entity.id
_entity.type
_entity.pdbx_description
1 polymer ?
#
loop_
_entity_poly.entity_id
_entity_poly.type
_entity_poly.pdbx_seq_one_letter_code
_entity_poly.pdbx_strand_id
1 'polypeptide(L)'
;MNTIEKFTVYLGSSGRCRQIFKDTATRMGTMIGEQGKTLVYGGMDAGLMGIVANNALDAGAPVTGIIPKSLKDSERIHPGLSQTILVPDLWERKLKMFKRADVIIGLAGGFGTIDEVLEALYWAHLGSHTKPIILVNTDGYWDDFITYIEGLPDLSRNHLIIASDVDDVFAKLENWQAPLLKGHPEALPHFEDEILRDTDEAIIFDTPTVRSGYILATALGLKQLGKHNRHIGILNKDGQFDALLRWIELAQKEKFITDHCTDLFSVDNDIDALNAKLDAQKKIKINLHQDKWGPSETPTHIEMRETE
;
A
#
# COMPACT_ATOMS: atom_id res chain seq x y z
N MET A 1 6.99 12.36 -25.42
CA MET A 1 6.01 11.93 -24.39
C MET A 1 6.52 10.60 -23.83
N ASN A 2 6.70 10.48 -22.51
CA ASN A 2 7.01 9.18 -21.92
C ASN A 2 5.75 8.31 -22.07
N THR A 3 5.85 7.26 -22.86
CA THR A 3 4.76 6.28 -23.00
C THR A 3 4.61 5.51 -21.70
N ILE A 4 3.41 5.54 -21.11
CA ILE A 4 3.08 4.77 -19.90
C ILE A 4 2.82 3.33 -20.34
N GLU A 5 3.73 2.41 -19.98
CA GLU A 5 3.67 0.99 -20.37
C GLU A 5 3.52 0.06 -19.15
N LYS A 6 4.02 0.46 -17.97
CA LYS A 6 4.09 -0.39 -16.78
C LYS A 6 3.25 0.21 -15.65
N PHE A 7 2.20 -0.49 -15.32
CA PHE A 7 1.25 -0.16 -14.27
C PHE A 7 1.64 -0.90 -12.99
N THR A 8 2.14 -0.18 -11.99
CA THR A 8 2.32 -0.76 -10.67
C THR A 8 1.04 -0.57 -9.87
N VAL A 9 0.43 -1.68 -9.44
CA VAL A 9 -0.84 -1.68 -8.74
C VAL A 9 -0.65 -2.12 -7.30
N TYR A 10 -0.94 -1.21 -6.37
CA TYR A 10 -0.99 -1.44 -4.93
C TYR A 10 -2.42 -1.68 -4.50
N LEU A 11 -2.69 -2.74 -3.77
CA LEU A 11 -4.04 -3.16 -3.43
C LEU A 11 -4.05 -4.15 -2.26
N GLY A 12 -5.25 -4.35 -1.68
CA GLY A 12 -5.42 -5.26 -0.57
C GLY A 12 -5.27 -6.73 -0.95
N SER A 13 -4.68 -7.52 -0.05
CA SER A 13 -4.61 -8.98 -0.16
C SER A 13 -5.86 -9.68 0.39
N SER A 14 -6.84 -8.94 0.94
CA SER A 14 -8.06 -9.51 1.50
C SER A 14 -9.02 -9.97 0.40
N GLY A 15 -9.52 -11.21 0.53
CA GLY A 15 -10.64 -11.72 -0.28
C GLY A 15 -12.02 -11.52 0.37
N ARG A 16 -12.07 -10.96 1.59
CA ARG A 16 -13.28 -10.79 2.39
C ARG A 16 -13.97 -9.45 2.19
N CYS A 17 -13.41 -8.56 1.37
CA CYS A 17 -13.99 -7.26 1.04
C CYS A 17 -15.25 -7.41 0.18
N ARG A 18 -16.04 -6.32 0.07
CA ARG A 18 -17.25 -6.28 -0.77
C ARG A 18 -16.94 -6.57 -2.24
N GLN A 19 -17.95 -7.08 -2.96
CA GLN A 19 -17.83 -7.47 -4.37
C GLN A 19 -17.38 -6.31 -5.26
N ILE A 20 -17.83 -5.09 -5.02
CA ILE A 20 -17.46 -3.91 -5.81
C ILE A 20 -15.94 -3.70 -5.92
N PHE A 21 -15.16 -4.00 -4.87
CA PHE A 21 -13.71 -3.91 -4.91
C PHE A 21 -13.08 -5.03 -5.75
N LYS A 22 -13.71 -6.22 -5.75
CA LYS A 22 -13.28 -7.33 -6.62
C LYS A 22 -13.56 -7.00 -8.08
N ASP A 23 -14.72 -6.40 -8.37
CA ASP A 23 -15.09 -5.96 -9.72
C ASP A 23 -14.11 -4.87 -10.22
N THR A 24 -13.71 -3.94 -9.35
CA THR A 24 -12.69 -2.93 -9.67
C THR A 24 -11.33 -3.58 -9.98
N ALA A 25 -10.90 -4.56 -9.18
CA ALA A 25 -9.65 -5.29 -9.44
C ALA A 25 -9.73 -6.10 -10.75
N THR A 26 -10.87 -6.74 -11.02
CA THR A 26 -11.16 -7.42 -12.30
C THR A 26 -11.03 -6.44 -13.47
N ARG A 27 -11.74 -5.31 -13.42
CA ARG A 27 -11.72 -4.31 -14.50
C ARG A 27 -10.31 -3.74 -14.71
N MET A 28 -9.57 -3.45 -13.62
CA MET A 28 -8.19 -2.96 -13.71
C MET A 28 -7.27 -3.95 -14.43
N GLY A 29 -7.31 -5.23 -14.06
CA GLY A 29 -6.52 -6.27 -14.74
C GLY A 29 -6.87 -6.38 -16.22
N THR A 30 -8.16 -6.47 -16.53
CA THR A 30 -8.67 -6.54 -17.92
C THR A 30 -8.20 -5.33 -18.74
N MET A 31 -8.38 -4.11 -18.23
CA MET A 31 -7.97 -2.88 -18.94
C MET A 31 -6.48 -2.81 -19.20
N ILE A 32 -5.63 -3.23 -18.24
CA ILE A 32 -4.17 -3.29 -18.45
C ILE A 32 -3.85 -4.20 -19.64
N GLY A 33 -4.52 -5.36 -19.75
CA GLY A 33 -4.32 -6.29 -20.87
C GLY A 33 -4.88 -5.77 -22.19
N GLU A 34 -6.12 -5.29 -22.21
CA GLU A 34 -6.78 -4.72 -23.40
C GLU A 34 -5.99 -3.55 -24.01
N GLN A 35 -5.31 -2.77 -23.16
CA GLN A 35 -4.44 -1.66 -23.58
C GLN A 35 -3.01 -2.10 -23.92
N GLY A 36 -2.70 -3.40 -23.90
CA GLY A 36 -1.38 -3.93 -24.20
C GLY A 36 -0.29 -3.51 -23.22
N LYS A 37 -0.67 -3.22 -21.95
CA LYS A 37 0.23 -2.75 -20.90
C LYS A 37 0.74 -3.90 -20.03
N THR A 38 1.73 -3.62 -19.20
CA THR A 38 2.33 -4.58 -18.26
C THR A 38 1.84 -4.30 -16.84
N LEU A 39 1.37 -5.33 -16.14
CA LEU A 39 1.10 -5.26 -14.70
C LEU A 39 2.38 -5.55 -13.90
N VAL A 40 2.69 -4.69 -12.93
CA VAL A 40 3.70 -4.92 -11.88
C VAL A 40 2.99 -4.91 -10.54
N TYR A 41 3.18 -5.94 -9.72
CA TYR A 41 2.51 -6.02 -8.42
C TYR A 41 3.26 -6.93 -7.43
N GLY A 42 2.67 -7.18 -6.26
CA GLY A 42 3.28 -7.96 -5.18
C GLY A 42 3.42 -9.47 -5.41
N GLY A 43 2.96 -10.02 -6.53
CA GLY A 43 3.21 -11.40 -6.93
C GLY A 43 2.35 -12.47 -6.27
N MET A 44 1.33 -12.09 -5.48
CA MET A 44 0.56 -13.03 -4.66
C MET A 44 -0.73 -13.45 -5.35
N ASP A 45 -1.10 -14.74 -5.21
CA ASP A 45 -2.41 -15.29 -5.59
C ASP A 45 -3.35 -15.27 -4.38
N ALA A 46 -3.68 -14.06 -3.91
CA ALA A 46 -4.54 -13.86 -2.75
C ALA A 46 -5.39 -12.59 -2.88
N GLY A 47 -6.67 -12.68 -2.53
CA GLY A 47 -7.60 -11.58 -2.50
C GLY A 47 -7.64 -10.77 -3.80
N LEU A 48 -7.61 -9.43 -3.69
CA LEU A 48 -7.62 -8.58 -4.88
C LEU A 48 -6.36 -8.73 -5.73
N MET A 49 -5.21 -9.12 -5.13
CA MET A 49 -3.96 -9.34 -5.87
C MET A 49 -4.09 -10.47 -6.89
N GLY A 50 -4.65 -11.62 -6.49
CA GLY A 50 -4.93 -12.72 -7.41
C GLY A 50 -5.91 -12.32 -8.50
N ILE A 51 -6.96 -11.59 -8.14
CA ILE A 51 -7.99 -11.15 -9.09
C ILE A 51 -7.39 -10.25 -10.17
N VAL A 52 -6.62 -9.21 -9.80
CA VAL A 52 -6.04 -8.29 -10.80
C VAL A 52 -5.03 -9.02 -11.71
N ALA A 53 -4.24 -9.93 -11.16
CA ALA A 53 -3.24 -10.67 -11.92
C ALA A 53 -3.88 -11.66 -12.90
N ASN A 54 -4.87 -12.46 -12.46
CA ASN A 54 -5.62 -13.38 -13.31
C ASN A 54 -6.25 -12.64 -14.50
N ASN A 55 -6.99 -11.58 -14.24
CA ASN A 55 -7.68 -10.83 -15.30
C ASN A 55 -6.71 -10.11 -16.24
N ALA A 56 -5.55 -9.65 -15.76
CA ALA A 56 -4.51 -9.10 -16.61
C ALA A 56 -3.90 -10.17 -17.54
N LEU A 57 -3.60 -11.36 -17.01
CA LEU A 57 -3.10 -12.50 -17.80
C LEU A 57 -4.14 -12.97 -18.82
N ASP A 58 -5.39 -13.12 -18.42
CA ASP A 58 -6.50 -13.54 -19.30
C ASP A 58 -6.73 -12.56 -20.45
N ALA A 59 -6.47 -11.27 -20.21
CA ALA A 59 -6.51 -10.22 -21.23
C ALA A 59 -5.17 -10.05 -22.01
N GLY A 60 -4.20 -10.92 -21.78
CA GLY A 60 -2.94 -10.97 -22.52
C GLY A 60 -1.81 -10.05 -22.03
N ALA A 61 -1.97 -9.41 -20.84
CA ALA A 61 -0.91 -8.59 -20.26
C ALA A 61 0.27 -9.43 -19.79
N PRO A 62 1.52 -8.98 -19.97
CA PRO A 62 2.64 -9.47 -19.19
C PRO A 62 2.45 -9.07 -17.72
N VAL A 63 2.62 -10.04 -16.78
CA VAL A 63 2.47 -9.80 -15.35
C VAL A 63 3.78 -10.10 -14.64
N THR A 64 4.34 -9.10 -13.96
CA THR A 64 5.56 -9.22 -13.14
C THR A 64 5.21 -9.19 -11.65
N GLY A 65 5.55 -10.25 -10.94
CA GLY A 65 5.44 -10.34 -9.47
C GLY A 65 6.77 -10.06 -8.78
N ILE A 66 6.78 -9.21 -7.74
CA ILE A 66 7.96 -8.91 -6.94
C ILE A 66 7.74 -9.41 -5.52
N ILE A 67 8.55 -10.39 -5.08
CA ILE A 67 8.28 -11.22 -3.91
C ILE A 67 9.49 -11.22 -2.98
N PRO A 68 9.34 -10.81 -1.71
CA PRO A 68 10.39 -10.97 -0.70
C PRO A 68 10.64 -12.45 -0.41
N LYS A 69 11.91 -12.83 -0.27
CA LYS A 69 12.29 -14.22 0.09
C LYS A 69 11.63 -14.67 1.40
N SER A 70 11.44 -13.75 2.35
CA SER A 70 10.78 -14.03 3.63
C SER A 70 9.29 -14.38 3.51
N LEU A 71 8.63 -14.00 2.41
CA LEU A 71 7.21 -14.31 2.17
C LEU A 71 7.01 -15.50 1.22
N LYS A 72 8.11 -16.05 0.65
CA LYS A 72 8.06 -17.16 -0.29
C LYS A 72 7.34 -18.39 0.29
N ASP A 73 7.55 -18.68 1.56
CA ASP A 73 7.03 -19.87 2.24
C ASP A 73 5.71 -19.60 3.00
N SER A 74 5.36 -18.32 3.23
CA SER A 74 4.19 -17.91 4.03
C SER A 74 2.99 -17.47 3.21
N GLU A 75 3.19 -17.14 1.94
CA GLU A 75 2.15 -16.63 1.06
C GLU A 75 2.17 -17.37 -0.29
N ARG A 76 0.99 -17.48 -0.92
CA ARG A 76 0.86 -18.09 -2.25
C ARG A 76 1.46 -17.19 -3.31
N ILE A 77 2.49 -17.65 -3.99
CA ILE A 77 2.99 -17.01 -5.21
C ILE A 77 2.05 -17.37 -6.36
N HIS A 78 1.69 -16.38 -7.18
CA HIS A 78 0.82 -16.61 -8.33
C HIS A 78 1.51 -17.49 -9.39
N PRO A 79 0.91 -18.63 -9.77
CA PRO A 79 1.58 -19.62 -10.63
C PRO A 79 1.74 -19.19 -12.09
N GLY A 80 0.91 -18.26 -12.57
CA GLY A 80 0.83 -17.80 -13.96
C GLY A 80 1.68 -16.57 -14.30
N LEU A 81 2.56 -16.11 -13.39
CA LEU A 81 3.35 -14.90 -13.64
C LEU A 81 4.23 -15.01 -14.88
N SER A 82 4.24 -13.98 -15.72
CA SER A 82 5.18 -13.86 -16.84
C SER A 82 6.62 -13.68 -16.37
N GLN A 83 6.81 -13.01 -15.21
CA GLN A 83 8.09 -12.84 -14.54
C GLN A 83 7.93 -12.83 -13.03
N THR A 84 8.75 -13.61 -12.31
CA THR A 84 8.89 -13.58 -10.86
C THR A 84 10.25 -13.01 -10.48
N ILE A 85 10.27 -11.97 -9.65
CA ILE A 85 11.49 -11.35 -9.14
C ILE A 85 11.55 -11.55 -7.64
N LEU A 86 12.52 -12.32 -7.17
CA LEU A 86 12.79 -12.49 -5.74
C LEU A 86 13.69 -11.37 -5.24
N VAL A 87 13.31 -10.77 -4.10
CA VAL A 87 14.06 -9.69 -3.44
C VAL A 87 14.37 -10.06 -1.99
N PRO A 88 15.39 -9.47 -1.36
CA PRO A 88 15.78 -9.80 0.01
C PRO A 88 14.66 -9.60 1.03
N ASP A 89 13.98 -8.47 0.99
CA ASP A 89 13.06 -7.99 2.01
C ASP A 89 11.89 -7.14 1.45
N LEU A 90 11.06 -6.61 2.34
CA LEU A 90 9.90 -5.79 1.98
C LEU A 90 10.29 -4.43 1.40
N TRP A 91 11.38 -3.82 1.89
CA TRP A 91 11.89 -2.57 1.36
C TRP A 91 12.32 -2.71 -0.12
N GLU A 92 13.15 -3.70 -0.41
CA GLU A 92 13.57 -3.98 -1.78
C GLU A 92 12.38 -4.33 -2.70
N ARG A 93 11.32 -4.95 -2.17
CA ARG A 93 10.07 -5.18 -2.91
C ARG A 93 9.45 -3.86 -3.34
N LYS A 94 9.18 -2.95 -2.39
CA LYS A 94 8.58 -1.63 -2.66
C LYS A 94 9.44 -0.84 -3.64
N LEU A 95 10.73 -0.74 -3.38
CA LEU A 95 11.69 -0.05 -4.25
C LEU A 95 11.70 -0.61 -5.68
N LYS A 96 11.68 -1.94 -5.84
CA LYS A 96 11.68 -2.59 -7.15
C LYS A 96 10.37 -2.40 -7.89
N MET A 97 9.24 -2.46 -7.19
CA MET A 97 7.91 -2.15 -7.75
C MET A 97 7.87 -0.69 -8.22
N PHE A 98 8.28 0.24 -7.39
CA PHE A 98 8.35 1.66 -7.73
C PHE A 98 9.27 1.95 -8.91
N LYS A 99 10.50 1.41 -8.93
CA LYS A 99 11.45 1.63 -10.03
C LYS A 99 10.96 1.11 -11.37
N ARG A 100 10.12 0.07 -11.37
CA ARG A 100 9.53 -0.50 -12.59
C ARG A 100 8.28 0.22 -13.06
N ALA A 101 7.64 1.01 -12.21
CA ALA A 101 6.42 1.72 -12.52
C ALA A 101 6.65 2.88 -13.50
N ASP A 102 5.78 3.03 -14.50
CA ASP A 102 5.58 4.29 -15.21
C ASP A 102 4.41 5.07 -14.57
N VAL A 103 3.45 4.36 -13.99
CA VAL A 103 2.32 4.87 -13.21
C VAL A 103 2.11 4.02 -11.97
N ILE A 104 1.68 4.66 -10.89
CA ILE A 104 1.35 4.04 -9.61
C ILE A 104 -0.15 4.11 -9.41
N ILE A 105 -0.79 2.97 -9.18
CA ILE A 105 -2.22 2.85 -8.97
C ILE A 105 -2.46 2.29 -7.56
N GLY A 106 -3.25 3.00 -6.75
CA GLY A 106 -3.80 2.53 -5.49
C GLY A 106 -5.26 2.13 -5.64
N LEU A 107 -5.55 0.83 -5.63
CA LEU A 107 -6.90 0.31 -5.42
C LEU A 107 -7.19 0.19 -3.93
N ALA A 108 -8.43 -0.15 -3.55
CA ALA A 108 -8.78 -0.36 -2.16
C ALA A 108 -7.85 -1.38 -1.47
N GLY A 109 -7.39 -1.03 -0.28
CA GLY A 109 -6.44 -1.84 0.48
C GLY A 109 -6.24 -1.34 1.91
N GLY A 110 -5.36 -1.97 2.68
CA GLY A 110 -5.07 -1.63 4.07
C GLY A 110 -3.76 -0.85 4.26
N PHE A 111 -3.13 -1.03 5.43
CA PHE A 111 -1.90 -0.31 5.79
C PHE A 111 -0.78 -0.46 4.77
N GLY A 112 -0.56 -1.66 4.19
CA GLY A 112 0.45 -1.84 3.16
C GLY A 112 0.20 -0.99 1.91
N THR A 113 -1.06 -0.83 1.50
CA THR A 113 -1.41 -0.03 0.33
C THR A 113 -1.17 1.46 0.57
N ILE A 114 -1.57 2.00 1.75
CA ILE A 114 -1.28 3.42 2.06
C ILE A 114 0.21 3.67 2.33
N ASP A 115 0.94 2.69 2.86
CA ASP A 115 2.39 2.76 3.01
C ASP A 115 3.07 2.98 1.65
N GLU A 116 2.74 2.16 0.64
CA GLU A 116 3.28 2.25 -0.71
C GLU A 116 2.86 3.56 -1.43
N VAL A 117 1.63 4.02 -1.22
CA VAL A 117 1.14 5.28 -1.79
C VAL A 117 1.80 6.50 -1.14
N LEU A 118 1.86 6.54 0.20
CA LEU A 118 2.49 7.65 0.93
C LEU A 118 4.01 7.71 0.71
N GLU A 119 4.66 6.57 0.56
CA GLU A 119 6.06 6.49 0.16
C GLU A 119 6.29 7.16 -1.20
N ALA A 120 5.48 6.81 -2.20
CA ALA A 120 5.56 7.43 -3.52
C ALA A 120 5.27 8.94 -3.47
N LEU A 121 4.26 9.38 -2.70
CA LEU A 121 3.96 10.80 -2.49
C LEU A 121 5.09 11.54 -1.77
N TYR A 122 5.75 10.90 -0.81
CA TYR A 122 6.90 11.47 -0.12
C TYR A 122 8.09 11.66 -1.07
N TRP A 123 8.39 10.67 -1.91
CA TRP A 123 9.44 10.79 -2.92
C TRP A 123 9.08 11.83 -4.00
N ALA A 124 7.81 11.98 -4.34
CA ALA A 124 7.33 13.07 -5.20
C ALA A 124 7.54 14.45 -4.55
N HIS A 125 7.26 14.58 -3.24
CA HIS A 125 7.54 15.80 -2.45
C HIS A 125 9.03 16.18 -2.50
N LEU A 126 9.92 15.19 -2.38
CA LEU A 126 11.36 15.38 -2.50
C LEU A 126 11.81 15.69 -3.94
N GLY A 127 10.91 15.66 -4.91
CA GLY A 127 11.22 15.86 -6.33
C GLY A 127 12.03 14.71 -6.94
N SER A 128 11.94 13.51 -6.38
CA SER A 128 12.74 12.36 -6.81
C SER A 128 12.18 11.66 -8.04
N HIS A 129 10.94 11.92 -8.42
CA HIS A 129 10.30 11.34 -9.61
C HIS A 129 9.18 12.22 -10.16
N THR A 130 8.71 11.84 -11.36
CA THR A 130 7.61 12.54 -12.06
C THR A 130 6.46 11.58 -12.42
N LYS A 131 6.35 10.44 -11.75
CA LYS A 131 5.31 9.45 -12.03
C LYS A 131 3.96 9.89 -11.50
N PRO A 132 2.85 9.66 -12.22
CA PRO A 132 1.51 9.87 -11.69
C PRO A 132 1.21 8.82 -10.62
N ILE A 133 0.52 9.26 -9.56
CA ILE A 133 0.04 8.41 -8.47
C ILE A 133 -1.48 8.55 -8.46
N ILE A 134 -2.19 7.45 -8.71
CA ILE A 134 -3.64 7.46 -8.90
C ILE A 134 -4.31 6.65 -7.79
N LEU A 135 -5.24 7.25 -7.07
CA LEU A 135 -6.17 6.53 -6.19
C LEU A 135 -7.48 6.29 -6.94
N VAL A 136 -7.88 5.04 -7.08
CA VAL A 136 -9.18 4.67 -7.65
C VAL A 136 -10.20 4.64 -6.52
N ASN A 137 -11.04 5.68 -6.46
CA ASN A 137 -11.95 5.93 -5.35
C ASN A 137 -13.29 5.17 -5.52
N THR A 138 -13.19 3.86 -5.56
CA THR A 138 -14.35 2.97 -5.69
C THR A 138 -15.29 3.15 -4.50
N ASP A 139 -16.53 3.56 -4.77
CA ASP A 139 -17.60 3.72 -3.77
C ASP A 139 -17.20 4.58 -2.56
N GLY A 140 -16.36 5.62 -2.79
CA GLY A 140 -15.94 6.54 -1.73
C GLY A 140 -14.94 5.94 -0.73
N TYR A 141 -14.34 4.79 -1.02
CA TYR A 141 -13.42 4.12 -0.08
C TYR A 141 -12.25 5.01 0.37
N TRP A 142 -11.78 5.87 -0.49
CA TRP A 142 -10.66 6.76 -0.22
C TRP A 142 -11.06 8.16 0.26
N ASP A 143 -12.37 8.49 0.40
CA ASP A 143 -12.81 9.87 0.70
C ASP A 143 -12.13 10.46 1.93
N ASP A 144 -12.15 9.74 3.07
CA ASP A 144 -11.50 10.21 4.29
C ASP A 144 -9.96 10.20 4.16
N PHE A 145 -9.37 9.22 3.49
CA PHE A 145 -7.93 9.21 3.24
C PHE A 145 -7.51 10.35 2.31
N ILE A 146 -8.29 10.65 1.27
CA ILE A 146 -8.08 11.81 0.39
C ILE A 146 -8.16 13.10 1.20
N THR A 147 -9.19 13.24 2.05
CA THR A 147 -9.32 14.39 2.96
C THR A 147 -8.08 14.56 3.84
N TYR A 148 -7.57 13.47 4.40
CA TYR A 148 -6.34 13.49 5.20
C TYR A 148 -5.13 13.95 4.39
N ILE A 149 -4.84 13.32 3.25
CA ILE A 149 -3.63 13.65 2.47
C ILE A 149 -3.71 15.03 1.82
N GLU A 150 -4.89 15.49 1.40
CA GLU A 150 -5.09 16.84 0.85
C GLU A 150 -4.91 17.94 1.90
N GLY A 151 -5.13 17.62 3.17
CA GLY A 151 -4.83 18.49 4.32
C GLY A 151 -3.35 18.61 4.65
N LEU A 152 -2.48 17.74 4.12
CA LEU A 152 -1.05 17.76 4.42
C LEU A 152 -0.35 18.97 3.79
N PRO A 153 0.47 19.71 4.56
CA PRO A 153 1.10 20.95 4.07
C PRO A 153 2.16 20.73 2.98
N ASP A 154 2.73 19.53 2.93
CA ASP A 154 3.83 19.12 2.05
C ASP A 154 3.40 18.17 0.93
N LEU A 155 2.09 18.07 0.62
CA LEU A 155 1.60 17.23 -0.45
C LEU A 155 1.99 17.76 -1.84
N SER A 156 2.63 16.91 -2.64
CA SER A 156 2.91 17.19 -4.06
C SER A 156 1.67 16.91 -4.94
N ARG A 157 0.71 17.85 -4.92
CA ARG A 157 -0.62 17.72 -5.56
C ARG A 157 -0.57 17.39 -7.05
N ASN A 158 0.48 17.82 -7.76
CA ASN A 158 0.63 17.58 -9.20
C ASN A 158 0.91 16.11 -9.56
N HIS A 159 1.23 15.27 -8.58
CA HIS A 159 1.46 13.83 -8.78
C HIS A 159 0.23 13.00 -8.44
N LEU A 160 -0.66 13.53 -7.58
CA LEU A 160 -1.84 12.83 -7.11
C LEU A 160 -3.01 13.04 -8.07
N ILE A 161 -3.61 11.94 -8.48
CA ILE A 161 -4.81 11.89 -9.31
C ILE A 161 -5.86 11.05 -8.57
N ILE A 162 -7.06 11.56 -8.46
CA ILE A 162 -8.19 10.80 -7.94
C ILE A 162 -9.05 10.37 -9.13
N ALA A 163 -9.20 9.08 -9.34
CA ALA A 163 -10.07 8.52 -10.36
C ALA A 163 -11.34 7.94 -9.71
N SER A 164 -12.50 8.18 -10.31
CA SER A 164 -13.78 7.66 -9.83
C SER A 164 -13.90 6.14 -10.02
N ASP A 165 -13.30 5.63 -11.08
CA ASP A 165 -13.30 4.23 -11.48
C ASP A 165 -12.08 3.91 -12.37
N VAL A 166 -12.02 2.68 -12.88
CA VAL A 166 -10.88 2.22 -13.70
C VAL A 166 -10.86 2.89 -15.08
N ASP A 167 -12.00 3.15 -15.68
CA ASP A 167 -12.06 3.79 -17.01
C ASP A 167 -11.58 5.25 -16.92
N ASP A 168 -11.91 5.94 -15.81
CA ASP A 168 -11.42 7.30 -15.51
C ASP A 168 -9.89 7.35 -15.31
N VAL A 169 -9.26 6.27 -14.81
CA VAL A 169 -7.78 6.16 -14.74
C VAL A 169 -7.16 6.38 -16.10
N PHE A 170 -7.61 5.63 -17.10
CA PHE A 170 -7.04 5.69 -18.45
C PHE A 170 -7.33 7.03 -19.12
N ALA A 171 -8.55 7.55 -18.98
CA ALA A 171 -8.92 8.86 -19.49
C ALA A 171 -8.06 10.00 -18.91
N LYS A 172 -7.75 9.95 -17.60
CA LYS A 172 -6.90 10.94 -16.93
C LYS A 172 -5.44 10.82 -17.34
N LEU A 173 -4.95 9.60 -17.57
CA LEU A 173 -3.59 9.37 -18.02
C LEU A 173 -3.32 9.89 -19.45
N GLU A 174 -4.30 9.84 -20.34
CA GLU A 174 -4.17 10.39 -21.70
C GLU A 174 -3.84 11.90 -21.68
N ASN A 175 -4.35 12.64 -20.71
CA ASN A 175 -4.18 14.08 -20.59
C ASN A 175 -3.14 14.49 -19.54
N TRP A 176 -2.54 13.52 -18.83
CA TRP A 176 -1.60 13.82 -17.76
C TRP A 176 -0.26 14.33 -18.30
N GLN A 177 0.23 15.38 -17.66
CA GLN A 177 1.54 15.97 -17.95
C GLN A 177 2.45 15.83 -16.74
N ALA A 178 3.61 15.22 -16.97
CA ALA A 178 4.61 15.06 -15.93
C ALA A 178 5.06 16.41 -15.37
N PRO A 179 5.04 16.62 -14.04
CA PRO A 179 5.62 17.81 -13.45
C PRO A 179 7.13 17.88 -13.70
N LEU A 180 7.71 19.09 -13.58
CA LEU A 180 9.16 19.24 -13.69
C LEU A 180 9.85 18.60 -12.49
N LEU A 181 10.86 17.78 -12.76
CA LEU A 181 11.72 17.22 -11.73
C LEU A 181 12.54 18.34 -11.07
N LYS A 182 12.38 18.53 -9.76
CA LYS A 182 13.02 19.63 -9.02
C LYS A 182 14.04 19.17 -7.97
N GLY A 183 14.14 17.87 -7.73
CA GLY A 183 14.98 17.29 -6.69
C GLY A 183 16.03 16.33 -7.23
N HIS A 184 16.48 15.45 -6.35
CA HIS A 184 17.48 14.44 -6.64
C HIS A 184 16.83 13.08 -6.93
N PRO A 185 16.86 12.59 -8.18
CA PRO A 185 16.21 11.31 -8.56
C PRO A 185 16.72 10.08 -7.77
N GLU A 186 17.87 10.20 -7.15
CA GLU A 186 18.51 9.11 -6.39
C GLU A 186 18.09 9.09 -4.90
N ALA A 187 17.48 10.17 -4.40
CA ALA A 187 17.07 10.27 -3.01
C ALA A 187 15.71 9.59 -2.80
N LEU A 188 15.73 8.31 -2.50
CA LEU A 188 14.56 7.50 -2.16
C LEU A 188 14.68 7.00 -0.71
N PRO A 189 14.57 7.88 0.29
CA PRO A 189 14.71 7.50 1.69
C PRO A 189 13.59 6.58 2.14
N HIS A 190 13.91 5.67 3.07
CA HIS A 190 12.96 4.82 3.76
C HIS A 190 13.21 4.88 5.27
N PHE A 191 12.26 4.37 6.07
CA PHE A 191 12.29 4.50 7.52
C PHE A 191 12.17 3.15 8.24
N GLU A 192 12.21 2.02 7.51
CA GLU A 192 12.07 0.69 8.11
C GLU A 192 13.17 0.43 9.15
N ASP A 193 14.42 0.76 8.86
CA ASP A 193 15.53 0.56 9.79
C ASP A 193 15.37 1.37 11.09
N GLU A 194 14.80 2.59 10.99
CA GLU A 194 14.51 3.43 12.15
C GLU A 194 13.38 2.85 13.00
N ILE A 195 12.34 2.33 12.35
CA ILE A 195 11.19 1.71 13.02
C ILE A 195 11.60 0.39 13.68
N LEU A 196 12.46 -0.39 13.03
CA LEU A 196 12.90 -1.72 13.47
C LEU A 196 14.05 -1.68 14.49
N ARG A 197 14.51 -0.51 14.92
CA ARG A 197 15.53 -0.40 15.98
C ARG A 197 15.08 -1.16 17.23
N ASP A 198 16.01 -1.85 17.84
CA ASP A 198 15.83 -2.53 19.12
C ASP A 198 15.79 -1.51 20.26
N THR A 199 14.59 -0.98 20.51
CA THR A 199 14.31 0.01 21.54
C THR A 199 12.85 -0.11 21.99
N ASP A 200 12.61 0.18 23.28
CA ASP A 200 11.25 0.27 23.85
C ASP A 200 10.62 1.66 23.67
N GLU A 201 11.32 2.63 23.09
CA GLU A 201 10.79 3.97 22.86
C GLU A 201 9.54 3.90 21.96
N ALA A 202 8.47 4.58 22.38
CA ALA A 202 7.27 4.72 21.58
C ALA A 202 7.53 5.57 20.33
N ILE A 203 6.80 5.27 19.25
CA ILE A 203 6.76 6.12 18.05
C ILE A 203 5.52 6.99 18.16
N ILE A 204 5.70 8.31 18.35
CA ILE A 204 4.59 9.25 18.53
C ILE A 204 4.48 10.14 17.29
N PHE A 205 3.26 10.26 16.76
CA PHE A 205 2.90 11.12 15.64
C PHE A 205 2.04 12.27 16.18
N ASP A 206 2.56 13.49 16.09
CA ASP A 206 1.96 14.72 16.63
C ASP A 206 1.67 15.78 15.55
N THR A 207 2.25 15.64 14.36
CA THR A 207 2.11 16.57 13.26
C THR A 207 1.90 15.83 11.94
N PRO A 208 0.75 16.02 11.26
CA PRO A 208 0.50 15.37 9.99
C PRO A 208 1.28 16.04 8.85
N THR A 209 2.16 15.27 8.23
CA THR A 209 2.91 15.58 7.01
C THR A 209 2.92 14.35 6.11
N VAL A 210 3.29 14.48 4.84
CA VAL A 210 3.45 13.29 3.97
C VAL A 210 4.52 12.35 4.56
N ARG A 211 5.62 12.92 5.10
CA ARG A 211 6.67 12.14 5.75
C ARG A 211 6.16 11.39 6.98
N SER A 212 5.48 12.06 7.90
CA SER A 212 4.97 11.41 9.13
C SER A 212 3.87 10.39 8.81
N GLY A 213 3.01 10.67 7.84
CA GLY A 213 2.00 9.72 7.35
C GLY A 213 2.63 8.47 6.75
N TYR A 214 3.69 8.60 5.95
CA TYR A 214 4.46 7.48 5.43
C TYR A 214 5.09 6.65 6.57
N ILE A 215 5.77 7.29 7.53
CA ILE A 215 6.36 6.58 8.68
C ILE A 215 5.28 5.86 9.50
N LEU A 216 4.12 6.50 9.74
CA LEU A 216 3.01 5.89 10.46
C LEU A 216 2.47 4.65 9.74
N ALA A 217 2.22 4.75 8.43
CA ALA A 217 1.73 3.63 7.63
C ALA A 217 2.73 2.46 7.62
N THR A 218 4.03 2.75 7.47
CA THR A 218 5.10 1.75 7.55
C THR A 218 5.14 1.10 8.95
N ALA A 219 5.09 1.89 10.03
CA ALA A 219 5.12 1.38 11.39
C ALA A 219 3.92 0.46 11.68
N LEU A 220 2.71 0.86 11.28
CA LEU A 220 1.51 0.05 11.43
C LEU A 220 1.57 -1.23 10.60
N GLY A 221 2.04 -1.15 9.35
CA GLY A 221 2.24 -2.28 8.46
C GLY A 221 3.24 -3.29 9.04
N LEU A 222 4.40 -2.85 9.48
CA LEU A 222 5.44 -3.70 10.08
C LEU A 222 4.99 -4.31 11.41
N LYS A 223 4.28 -3.54 12.25
CA LYS A 223 3.73 -4.04 13.53
C LYS A 223 2.66 -5.09 13.27
N GLN A 224 1.78 -4.90 12.29
CA GLN A 224 0.79 -5.88 11.86
C GLN A 224 1.44 -7.19 11.38
N LEU A 225 2.61 -7.11 10.75
CA LEU A 225 3.42 -8.26 10.32
C LEU A 225 4.26 -8.89 11.46
N GLY A 226 4.16 -8.34 12.69
CA GLY A 226 4.93 -8.80 13.84
C GLY A 226 6.44 -8.55 13.73
N LYS A 227 6.85 -7.55 12.94
CA LYS A 227 8.26 -7.21 12.74
C LYS A 227 8.83 -6.35 13.86
N HIS A 228 7.99 -5.63 14.61
CA HIS A 228 8.37 -4.91 15.82
C HIS A 228 7.21 -4.88 16.83
N ASN A 229 7.52 -4.55 18.10
CA ASN A 229 6.56 -4.45 19.20
C ASN A 229 6.54 -3.05 19.84
N ARG A 230 7.17 -2.04 19.21
CA ARG A 230 7.20 -0.68 19.73
C ARG A 230 5.77 -0.14 19.87
N HIS A 231 5.52 0.63 20.91
CA HIS A 231 4.24 1.32 21.08
C HIS A 231 4.10 2.42 20.04
N ILE A 232 2.90 2.60 19.50
CA ILE A 232 2.58 3.63 18.52
C ILE A 232 1.51 4.53 19.11
N GLY A 233 1.78 5.84 19.13
CA GLY A 233 0.87 6.88 19.61
C GLY A 233 0.54 7.88 18.52
N ILE A 234 -0.73 8.32 18.47
CA ILE A 234 -1.20 9.41 17.64
C ILE A 234 -1.74 10.50 18.55
N LEU A 235 -1.03 11.63 18.62
CA LEU A 235 -1.51 12.81 19.32
C LEU A 235 -2.46 13.59 18.40
N ASN A 236 -3.76 13.33 18.55
CA ASN A 236 -4.79 13.89 17.68
C ASN A 236 -5.27 15.26 18.18
N LYS A 237 -4.36 16.19 18.40
CA LYS A 237 -4.67 17.54 18.82
C LYS A 237 -5.50 18.24 17.74
N ASP A 238 -6.58 18.89 18.16
CA ASP A 238 -7.50 19.63 17.27
C ASP A 238 -8.10 18.79 16.13
N GLY A 239 -8.10 17.45 16.25
CA GLY A 239 -8.69 16.53 15.24
C GLY A 239 -7.86 16.39 13.95
N GLN A 240 -6.59 16.74 14.00
CA GLN A 240 -5.72 16.75 12.80
C GLN A 240 -5.53 15.39 12.12
N PHE A 241 -5.80 14.29 12.82
CA PHE A 241 -5.79 12.92 12.28
C PHE A 241 -7.18 12.31 12.12
N ASP A 242 -8.28 13.05 12.41
CA ASP A 242 -9.64 12.50 12.38
C ASP A 242 -9.99 11.82 11.08
N ALA A 243 -9.63 12.42 9.94
CA ALA A 243 -9.91 11.84 8.64
C ALA A 243 -9.16 10.52 8.41
N LEU A 244 -7.87 10.44 8.82
CA LEU A 244 -7.12 9.18 8.77
C LEU A 244 -7.73 8.11 9.67
N LEU A 245 -8.17 8.48 10.86
CA LEU A 245 -8.78 7.55 11.83
C LEU A 245 -10.12 7.00 11.29
N ARG A 246 -10.97 7.85 10.70
CA ARG A 246 -12.21 7.40 10.04
C ARG A 246 -11.93 6.46 8.87
N TRP A 247 -10.88 6.76 8.07
CA TRP A 247 -10.49 5.83 7.01
C TRP A 247 -10.02 4.47 7.56
N ILE A 248 -9.27 4.44 8.67
CA ILE A 248 -8.86 3.19 9.34
C ILE A 248 -10.10 2.37 9.76
N GLU A 249 -11.11 3.01 10.37
CA GLU A 249 -12.37 2.37 10.75
C GLU A 249 -13.12 1.81 9.52
N LEU A 250 -13.17 2.57 8.42
CA LEU A 250 -13.75 2.12 7.16
C LEU A 250 -12.98 0.92 6.59
N ALA A 251 -11.65 0.98 6.56
CA ALA A 251 -10.81 -0.11 6.06
C ALA A 251 -10.96 -1.40 6.88
N GLN A 252 -11.18 -1.27 8.19
CA GLN A 252 -11.53 -2.40 9.07
C GLN A 252 -12.92 -2.96 8.74
N LYS A 253 -13.93 -2.10 8.59
CA LYS A 253 -15.29 -2.49 8.20
C LYS A 253 -15.31 -3.21 6.85
N GLU A 254 -14.53 -2.73 5.89
CA GLU A 254 -14.38 -3.32 4.55
C GLU A 254 -13.44 -4.52 4.52
N LYS A 255 -12.89 -4.94 5.67
CA LYS A 255 -12.04 -6.13 5.83
C LYS A 255 -10.70 -6.05 5.10
N PHE A 256 -10.20 -4.85 4.83
CA PHE A 256 -8.82 -4.63 4.37
C PHE A 256 -7.83 -4.59 5.52
N ILE A 257 -8.28 -4.17 6.70
CA ILE A 257 -7.55 -4.20 7.97
C ILE A 257 -8.28 -5.16 8.90
N THR A 258 -7.52 -5.93 9.71
CA THR A 258 -8.11 -6.91 10.64
C THR A 258 -8.76 -6.22 11.85
N ASP A 259 -9.68 -6.91 12.52
CA ASP A 259 -10.43 -6.35 13.65
C ASP A 259 -9.52 -5.94 14.84
N HIS A 260 -8.30 -6.48 14.92
CA HIS A 260 -7.31 -6.16 15.96
C HIS A 260 -6.34 -5.02 15.56
N CYS A 261 -6.47 -4.44 14.39
CA CYS A 261 -5.51 -3.42 13.95
C CYS A 261 -5.68 -2.07 14.66
N THR A 262 -6.86 -1.78 15.20
CA THR A 262 -7.08 -0.61 16.05
C THR A 262 -6.37 -0.70 17.41
N ASP A 263 -6.00 -1.91 17.83
CA ASP A 263 -5.23 -2.16 19.05
C ASP A 263 -3.71 -1.96 18.85
N LEU A 264 -3.25 -1.74 17.60
CA LEU A 264 -1.83 -1.53 17.29
C LEU A 264 -1.31 -0.17 17.69
N PHE A 265 -2.19 0.81 17.92
CA PHE A 265 -1.84 2.17 18.27
C PHE A 265 -2.79 2.75 19.32
N SER A 266 -2.36 3.81 19.98
CA SER A 266 -3.17 4.56 20.93
C SER A 266 -3.40 5.98 20.39
N VAL A 267 -4.57 6.57 20.68
CA VAL A 267 -4.91 7.92 20.25
C VAL A 267 -5.37 8.74 21.46
N ASP A 268 -4.89 9.96 21.57
CA ASP A 268 -5.41 10.96 22.48
C ASP A 268 -5.17 12.38 21.93
N ASN A 269 -5.90 13.36 22.45
CA ASN A 269 -5.70 14.78 22.14
C ASN A 269 -4.78 15.48 23.16
N ASP A 270 -4.46 14.81 24.25
CA ASP A 270 -3.56 15.25 25.32
C ASP A 270 -2.36 14.32 25.41
N ILE A 271 -1.15 14.90 25.57
CA ILE A 271 0.09 14.11 25.55
C ILE A 271 0.26 13.25 26.81
N ASP A 272 -0.18 13.72 27.97
CA ASP A 272 -0.03 12.96 29.21
C ASP A 272 -1.02 11.77 29.21
N ALA A 273 -2.26 12.00 28.74
CA ALA A 273 -3.23 10.94 28.53
C ALA A 273 -2.76 9.93 27.47
N LEU A 274 -2.15 10.38 26.38
CA LEU A 274 -1.55 9.51 25.38
C LEU A 274 -0.44 8.64 25.96
N ASN A 275 0.47 9.22 26.74
CA ASN A 275 1.55 8.48 27.40
C ASN A 275 1.00 7.41 28.33
N ALA A 276 -0.02 7.72 29.15
CA ALA A 276 -0.66 6.74 30.01
C ALA A 276 -1.29 5.57 29.21
N LYS A 277 -1.87 5.83 28.02
CA LYS A 277 -2.38 4.79 27.12
C LYS A 277 -1.26 3.96 26.50
N LEU A 278 -0.12 4.58 26.16
CA LEU A 278 1.04 3.87 25.63
C LEU A 278 1.65 2.92 26.65
N ASP A 279 1.76 3.35 27.92
CA ASP A 279 2.24 2.50 29.02
C ASP A 279 1.31 1.29 29.27
N ALA A 280 0.01 1.45 29.02
CA ALA A 280 -0.98 0.39 29.13
C ALA A 280 -1.16 -0.45 27.84
N GLN A 281 -0.53 -0.07 26.73
CA GLN A 281 -0.71 -0.71 25.43
C GLN A 281 -0.17 -2.15 25.46
N LYS A 282 -1.04 -3.10 25.14
CA LYS A 282 -0.68 -4.52 25.12
C LYS A 282 0.09 -4.88 23.86
N LYS A 283 1.05 -5.81 24.00
CA LYS A 283 1.68 -6.43 22.85
C LYS A 283 0.67 -7.37 22.16
N ILE A 284 0.35 -7.10 20.91
CA ILE A 284 -0.64 -7.85 20.14
C ILE A 284 0.09 -8.63 19.06
N LYS A 285 -0.29 -9.88 18.89
CA LYS A 285 0.19 -10.74 17.81
C LYS A 285 -0.98 -10.98 16.86
N ILE A 286 -0.89 -10.45 15.63
CA ILE A 286 -1.90 -10.62 14.58
C ILE A 286 -1.53 -11.84 13.74
N ASN A 287 -2.51 -12.71 13.50
CA ASN A 287 -2.37 -13.81 12.55
C ASN A 287 -3.02 -13.42 11.22
N LEU A 288 -2.29 -12.68 10.41
CA LEU A 288 -2.78 -12.21 9.11
C LEU A 288 -3.26 -13.32 8.19
N HIS A 289 -2.65 -14.50 8.27
CA HIS A 289 -3.05 -15.63 7.44
C HIS A 289 -4.48 -16.05 7.77
N GLN A 290 -4.78 -16.24 9.06
CA GLN A 290 -6.10 -16.64 9.50
C GLN A 290 -7.14 -15.52 9.29
N ASP A 291 -6.74 -14.28 9.53
CA ASP A 291 -7.64 -13.11 9.51
C ASP A 291 -8.01 -12.67 8.10
N LYS A 292 -7.08 -12.74 7.14
CA LYS A 292 -7.30 -12.30 5.76
C LYS A 292 -7.77 -13.39 4.82
N TRP A 293 -7.32 -14.63 5.01
CA TRP A 293 -7.53 -15.71 4.04
C TRP A 293 -8.39 -16.87 4.58
N GLY A 294 -8.66 -16.92 5.90
CA GLY A 294 -9.41 -17.99 6.55
C GLY A 294 -8.55 -19.23 6.87
N PRO A 295 -9.17 -20.35 7.35
CA PRO A 295 -8.42 -21.58 7.66
C PRO A 295 -7.68 -22.05 6.40
N SER A 296 -6.37 -22.29 6.57
CA SER A 296 -5.46 -22.64 5.48
C SER A 296 -5.91 -23.89 4.74
N GLU A 297 -6.19 -23.76 3.45
CA GLU A 297 -5.91 -24.86 2.54
C GLU A 297 -4.38 -24.98 2.44
N THR A 298 -3.87 -26.18 2.63
CA THR A 298 -2.44 -26.49 2.65
C THR A 298 -1.75 -25.94 1.39
N PRO A 299 -0.58 -25.23 1.50
CA PRO A 299 0.14 -24.75 0.34
C PRO A 299 0.50 -25.93 -0.56
N THR A 300 0.09 -25.89 -1.81
CA THR A 300 0.62 -26.78 -2.85
C THR A 300 2.03 -26.32 -3.18
N HIS A 301 3.02 -27.19 -2.99
CA HIS A 301 4.38 -26.98 -3.44
C HIS A 301 4.40 -26.75 -4.96
N ILE A 302 4.84 -25.58 -5.39
CA ILE A 302 5.08 -25.26 -6.79
C ILE A 302 6.59 -25.27 -7.00
N GLU A 303 7.07 -26.15 -7.89
CA GLU A 303 8.45 -26.11 -8.37
C GLU A 303 8.65 -24.81 -9.17
N MET A 304 9.56 -23.96 -8.70
CA MET A 304 9.90 -22.72 -9.37
C MET A 304 11.00 -22.95 -10.41
N ARG A 305 10.77 -22.49 -11.62
CA ARG A 305 11.84 -22.30 -12.61
C ARG A 305 12.53 -20.98 -12.30
N GLU A 306 13.78 -21.04 -11.88
CA GLU A 306 14.65 -19.87 -11.81
C GLU A 306 14.99 -19.46 -13.25
N THR A 307 14.54 -18.27 -13.64
CA THR A 307 15.03 -17.60 -14.84
C THR A 307 16.02 -16.52 -14.38
N GLU A 308 17.28 -16.66 -14.81
CA GLU A 308 18.38 -15.72 -14.62
C GLU A 308 18.09 -14.29 -15.13
#